data_3907eed0f280d15fc9441bdaee4dbab0
#
_entry.id   3907eed0f280d15fc9441bdaee4dbab0
#
_cell.length_a   1.000
_cell.length_b   1.000
_cell.length_c   1.000
_cell.angle_alpha   90.00
_cell.angle_beta   90.00
_cell.angle_gamma   90.00
#
_symmetry.space_group_name_H-M   'P 1'
#
loop_
_entity.id
_entity.type
_entity.pdbx_description
1 polymer ?
#
loop_
_entity_poly.entity_id
_entity_poly.type
_entity_poly.pdbx_seq_one_letter_code
_entity_poly.pdbx_strand_id
1 'polypeptide(L)'
;MAAVAHLAAHPELPRPTLRVGFTPDEEVGEGATLFDVEGFGAVCAYTLDGSQPGELQDETFTGVQVTLTIDGVDVHTGWATGKLVNAARLAARVLAALPADTLTPETTSGREGFVHPFEVRASAGHAVVRMTVRDFEEDRLEQHVELVRRTAEEVVGAEPRARLGFEVQRQYPNMRDHLRDYPEVVSRAERALRAEGIEPVRIPIRGGTDGSVLSARGLPTPNLFTGGHEYHSVREWASLQDMASAAAVVVHLAEAWAAR
;
A
#
# COMPACT_ATOMS: atom_id res chain seq x y z
N MET A 1 12.83 -3.53 -19.37
CA MET A 1 13.83 -3.18 -20.43
C MET A 1 13.87 -4.20 -21.56
N ALA A 2 13.74 -5.52 -21.35
CA ALA A 2 13.73 -6.52 -22.42
C ALA A 2 12.66 -6.24 -23.49
N ALA A 3 11.40 -5.95 -23.08
CA ALA A 3 10.32 -5.59 -23.99
C ALA A 3 10.66 -4.34 -24.83
N VAL A 4 11.25 -3.31 -24.23
CA VAL A 4 11.66 -2.09 -24.93
C VAL A 4 12.75 -2.38 -25.96
N ALA A 5 13.74 -3.19 -25.60
CA ALA A 5 14.80 -3.62 -26.51
C ALA A 5 14.22 -4.43 -27.69
N HIS A 6 13.27 -5.33 -27.43
CA HIS A 6 12.59 -6.13 -28.44
C HIS A 6 11.82 -5.21 -29.42
N LEU A 7 10.98 -4.31 -28.89
CA LEU A 7 10.22 -3.36 -29.72
C LEU A 7 11.13 -2.42 -30.52
N ALA A 8 12.29 -2.04 -29.98
CA ALA A 8 13.27 -1.23 -30.74
C ALA A 8 13.91 -2.01 -31.89
N ALA A 9 14.16 -3.32 -31.71
CA ALA A 9 14.72 -4.20 -32.74
C ALA A 9 13.67 -4.60 -33.81
N HIS A 10 12.38 -4.46 -33.52
CA HIS A 10 11.26 -4.82 -34.37
C HIS A 10 10.37 -3.62 -34.67
N PRO A 11 10.83 -2.68 -35.55
CA PRO A 11 10.07 -1.46 -35.87
C PRO A 11 8.75 -1.73 -36.59
N GLU A 12 8.57 -2.90 -37.16
CA GLU A 12 7.33 -3.35 -37.80
C GLU A 12 6.19 -3.63 -36.84
N LEU A 13 6.49 -3.88 -35.55
CA LEU A 13 5.46 -4.09 -34.54
C LEU A 13 4.75 -2.77 -34.22
N PRO A 14 3.41 -2.74 -34.29
CA PRO A 14 2.65 -1.54 -34.00
C PRO A 14 2.76 -1.18 -32.51
N ARG A 15 3.03 0.09 -32.23
CA ARG A 15 3.12 0.59 -30.86
C ARG A 15 2.88 2.09 -30.80
N PRO A 16 2.35 2.62 -29.68
CA PRO A 16 2.33 4.05 -29.42
C PRO A 16 3.73 4.56 -29.02
N THR A 17 3.84 5.83 -28.71
CA THR A 17 5.02 6.34 -28.00
C THR A 17 5.09 5.70 -26.61
N LEU A 18 6.18 5.02 -26.34
CA LEU A 18 6.46 4.40 -25.03
C LEU A 18 7.37 5.30 -24.20
N ARG A 19 7.04 5.41 -22.94
CA ARG A 19 7.86 6.07 -21.92
C ARG A 19 8.16 5.08 -20.81
N VAL A 20 9.38 5.13 -20.29
CA VAL A 20 9.82 4.24 -19.20
C VAL A 20 10.20 5.12 -18.03
N GLY A 21 9.62 4.87 -16.88
CA GLY A 21 9.96 5.48 -15.60
C GLY A 21 10.55 4.45 -14.65
N PHE A 22 11.50 4.88 -13.83
CA PHE A 22 12.03 4.14 -12.69
C PHE A 22 11.81 4.99 -11.45
N THR A 23 11.14 4.42 -10.46
CA THR A 23 10.80 5.07 -9.20
C THR A 23 11.65 4.47 -8.09
N PRO A 24 12.69 5.18 -7.60
CA PRO A 24 13.42 4.75 -6.41
C PRO A 24 12.56 4.92 -5.16
N ASP A 25 12.92 4.24 -4.07
CA ASP A 25 12.27 4.35 -2.76
C ASP A 25 10.78 3.89 -2.72
N GLU A 26 10.39 2.97 -3.62
CA GLU A 26 9.06 2.37 -3.60
C GLU A 26 8.80 1.64 -2.28
N GLU A 27 9.77 0.86 -1.78
CA GLU A 27 9.70 0.04 -0.57
C GLU A 27 9.48 0.84 0.73
N VAL A 28 9.75 2.13 0.71
CA VAL A 28 9.45 3.04 1.82
C VAL A 28 8.21 3.91 1.55
N GLY A 29 7.49 3.64 0.44
CA GLY A 29 6.24 4.31 0.06
C GLY A 29 6.42 5.71 -0.53
N GLU A 30 7.62 6.07 -0.98
CA GLU A 30 7.93 7.39 -1.54
C GLU A 30 8.21 7.36 -3.05
N GLY A 31 8.25 6.19 -3.67
CA GLY A 31 8.66 5.98 -5.06
C GLY A 31 8.00 6.91 -6.07
N ALA A 32 6.67 6.98 -6.05
CA ALA A 32 5.90 7.81 -6.98
C ALA A 32 5.59 9.23 -6.45
N THR A 33 5.97 9.57 -5.22
CA THR A 33 5.58 10.83 -4.59
C THR A 33 6.13 12.05 -5.33
N LEU A 34 7.38 11.99 -5.76
CA LEU A 34 8.09 13.05 -6.49
C LEU A 34 8.11 12.84 -8.01
N PHE A 35 7.44 11.79 -8.52
CA PHE A 35 7.42 11.50 -9.95
C PHE A 35 6.75 12.63 -10.73
N ASP A 36 7.41 13.15 -11.77
CA ASP A 36 6.86 14.21 -12.62
C ASP A 36 5.86 13.62 -13.62
N VAL A 37 4.60 13.47 -13.18
CA VAL A 37 3.51 12.93 -14.01
C VAL A 37 3.25 13.78 -15.23
N GLU A 38 3.26 15.12 -15.11
CA GLU A 38 3.01 16.03 -16.21
C GLU A 38 4.14 15.98 -17.25
N GLY A 39 5.39 16.10 -16.83
CA GLY A 39 6.56 16.00 -17.70
C GLY A 39 6.74 14.60 -18.29
N PHE A 40 6.30 13.55 -17.60
CA PHE A 40 6.26 12.19 -18.14
C PHE A 40 5.30 12.10 -19.33
N GLY A 41 4.16 12.81 -19.29
CA GLY A 41 3.27 13.04 -20.42
C GLY A 41 2.68 11.77 -21.03
N ALA A 42 2.44 10.75 -20.24
CA ALA A 42 1.73 9.53 -20.62
C ALA A 42 0.24 9.65 -20.30
N VAL A 43 -0.62 9.00 -21.08
CA VAL A 43 -2.08 8.97 -20.83
C VAL A 43 -2.48 7.91 -19.81
N CYS A 44 -1.66 6.90 -19.66
CA CYS A 44 -1.75 5.85 -18.64
C CYS A 44 -0.38 5.20 -18.45
N ALA A 45 -0.22 4.42 -17.41
CA ALA A 45 0.97 3.62 -17.17
C ALA A 45 0.60 2.23 -16.63
N TYR A 46 1.60 1.38 -16.48
CA TYR A 46 1.49 0.06 -15.85
C TYR A 46 2.74 -0.15 -15.02
N THR A 47 2.57 -0.44 -13.75
CA THR A 47 3.66 -0.90 -12.89
C THR A 47 3.87 -2.40 -13.07
N LEU A 48 5.09 -2.86 -12.91
CA LEU A 48 5.48 -4.27 -12.96
C LEU A 48 5.97 -4.67 -11.57
N ASP A 49 5.03 -5.05 -10.71
CA ASP A 49 5.27 -5.28 -9.28
C ASP A 49 4.36 -6.39 -8.70
N GLY A 50 3.57 -7.04 -9.54
CA GLY A 50 2.79 -8.22 -9.18
C GLY A 50 3.62 -9.48 -9.14
N SER A 51 3.08 -10.55 -8.57
CA SER A 51 3.80 -11.80 -8.32
C SER A 51 3.61 -12.79 -9.47
N GLN A 52 2.49 -13.50 -9.49
CA GLN A 52 2.29 -14.68 -10.32
C GLN A 52 1.79 -14.35 -11.73
N PRO A 53 2.13 -15.15 -12.75
CA PRO A 53 1.60 -14.97 -14.10
C PRO A 53 0.07 -14.84 -14.11
N GLY A 54 -0.41 -13.82 -14.81
CA GLY A 54 -1.83 -13.52 -14.92
C GLY A 54 -2.35 -12.49 -13.92
N GLU A 55 -1.62 -12.19 -12.87
CA GLU A 55 -2.04 -11.15 -11.92
C GLU A 55 -2.15 -9.79 -12.61
N LEU A 56 -3.35 -9.23 -12.50
CA LEU A 56 -3.69 -7.87 -12.89
C LEU A 56 -4.35 -7.21 -11.69
N GLN A 57 -3.70 -6.21 -11.15
CA GLN A 57 -4.08 -5.58 -9.90
C GLN A 57 -4.54 -4.15 -10.20
N ASP A 58 -5.82 -3.90 -10.07
CA ASP A 58 -6.48 -2.62 -10.32
C ASP A 58 -7.23 -2.09 -9.09
N GLU A 59 -6.97 -2.70 -7.95
CA GLU A 59 -7.52 -2.34 -6.65
C GLU A 59 -6.48 -2.52 -5.55
N THR A 60 -6.35 -1.53 -4.67
CA THR A 60 -5.49 -1.57 -3.48
C THR A 60 -6.30 -1.26 -2.23
N PHE A 61 -5.76 -1.54 -1.06
CA PHE A 61 -6.26 -0.88 0.13
C PHE A 61 -6.17 0.64 0.00
N THR A 62 -7.01 1.36 0.75
CA THR A 62 -6.69 2.69 1.24
C THR A 62 -5.90 2.53 2.53
N GLY A 63 -4.81 3.30 2.68
CA GLY A 63 -3.94 3.22 3.85
C GLY A 63 -3.82 4.56 4.58
N VAL A 64 -3.89 4.51 5.91
CA VAL A 64 -3.54 5.62 6.78
C VAL A 64 -2.57 5.16 7.85
N GLN A 65 -1.71 6.07 8.30
CA GLN A 65 -0.94 5.92 9.52
C GLN A 65 -1.64 6.66 10.66
N VAL A 66 -1.82 5.98 11.77
CA VAL A 66 -2.25 6.58 13.03
C VAL A 66 -1.05 6.67 13.96
N THR A 67 -0.83 7.85 14.54
CA THR A 67 0.19 8.08 15.57
C THR A 67 -0.50 8.50 16.86
N LEU A 68 -0.30 7.71 17.91
CA LEU A 68 -0.69 8.05 19.27
C LEU A 68 0.52 8.60 20.01
N THR A 69 0.35 9.74 20.66
CA THR A 69 1.32 10.29 21.61
C THR A 69 0.68 10.33 22.99
N ILE A 70 1.31 9.74 23.98
CA ILE A 70 0.80 9.70 25.35
C ILE A 70 1.83 10.34 26.26
N ASP A 71 1.47 11.46 26.90
CA ASP A 71 2.27 12.09 27.92
C ASP A 71 1.77 11.70 29.30
N GLY A 72 2.67 11.21 30.12
CA GLY A 72 2.43 10.87 31.51
C GLY A 72 3.04 11.90 32.47
N VAL A 73 3.20 11.51 33.71
CA VAL A 73 3.90 12.29 34.75
C VAL A 73 5.02 11.45 35.34
N ASP A 74 6.25 11.79 35.00
CA ASP A 74 7.42 11.07 35.50
C ASP A 74 7.88 11.64 36.83
N VAL A 75 8.22 10.79 37.77
CA VAL A 75 8.73 11.12 39.11
C VAL A 75 9.68 10.02 39.60
N HIS A 76 10.55 10.35 40.55
CA HIS A 76 11.44 9.37 41.16
C HIS A 76 10.63 8.19 41.74
N THR A 77 10.97 6.97 41.33
CA THR A 77 10.21 5.74 41.64
C THR A 77 9.99 5.48 43.12
N GLY A 78 10.94 5.89 44.00
CA GLY A 78 10.83 5.77 45.45
C GLY A 78 9.70 6.63 46.08
N TRP A 79 9.20 7.65 45.37
CA TRP A 79 8.14 8.57 45.82
C TRP A 79 6.96 8.64 44.84
N ALA A 80 6.78 7.59 44.04
CA ALA A 80 5.87 7.58 42.90
C ALA A 80 4.39 7.37 43.32
N THR A 81 4.12 6.91 44.55
CA THR A 81 2.76 6.62 45.01
C THR A 81 1.83 7.83 44.87
N GLY A 82 0.76 7.67 44.09
CA GLY A 82 -0.20 8.72 43.78
C GLY A 82 0.30 9.86 42.89
N LYS A 83 1.55 9.80 42.40
CA LYS A 83 2.17 10.87 41.60
C LYS A 83 2.51 10.44 40.18
N LEU A 84 3.12 9.25 40.02
CA LEU A 84 3.55 8.73 38.74
C LEU A 84 2.33 8.42 37.84
N VAL A 85 2.35 8.90 36.61
CA VAL A 85 1.49 8.45 35.53
C VAL A 85 2.38 7.87 34.45
N ASN A 86 2.36 6.55 34.33
CA ASN A 86 3.28 5.83 33.46
C ASN A 86 2.74 5.72 32.04
N ALA A 87 3.27 6.50 31.11
CA ALA A 87 2.87 6.52 29.72
C ALA A 87 3.08 5.16 29.03
N ALA A 88 4.16 4.45 29.32
CA ALA A 88 4.42 3.12 28.76
C ALA A 88 3.32 2.11 29.15
N ARG A 89 2.81 2.17 30.38
CA ARG A 89 1.68 1.33 30.81
C ARG A 89 0.37 1.71 30.14
N LEU A 90 0.14 3.00 29.90
CA LEU A 90 -1.05 3.46 29.18
C LEU A 90 -1.01 2.99 27.73
N ALA A 91 0.13 3.13 27.04
CA ALA A 91 0.31 2.63 25.68
C ALA A 91 0.06 1.11 25.59
N ALA A 92 0.64 0.33 26.50
CA ALA A 92 0.40 -1.11 26.56
C ALA A 92 -1.08 -1.47 26.76
N ARG A 93 -1.82 -0.70 27.60
CA ARG A 93 -3.27 -0.91 27.81
C ARG A 93 -4.08 -0.56 26.57
N VAL A 94 -3.73 0.51 25.83
CA VAL A 94 -4.38 0.85 24.57
C VAL A 94 -4.22 -0.31 23.59
N LEU A 95 -3.00 -0.82 23.40
CA LEU A 95 -2.74 -1.94 22.50
C LEU A 95 -3.48 -3.21 22.90
N ALA A 96 -3.50 -3.53 24.20
CA ALA A 96 -4.22 -4.70 24.72
C ALA A 96 -5.75 -4.59 24.62
N ALA A 97 -6.30 -3.39 24.49
CA ALA A 97 -7.73 -3.15 24.33
C ALA A 97 -8.18 -3.16 22.84
N LEU A 98 -7.24 -3.10 21.88
CA LEU A 98 -7.57 -3.27 20.48
C LEU A 98 -7.88 -4.74 20.15
N PRO A 99 -8.76 -5.03 19.16
CA PRO A 99 -9.15 -6.39 18.77
C PRO A 99 -7.98 -7.18 18.16
N ALA A 100 -7.24 -7.91 18.96
CA ALA A 100 -6.09 -8.70 18.51
C ALA A 100 -6.48 -9.97 17.73
N ASP A 101 -7.68 -10.51 17.96
CA ASP A 101 -8.12 -11.80 17.40
C ASP A 101 -8.90 -11.67 16.09
N THR A 102 -9.26 -10.45 15.65
CA THR A 102 -10.19 -10.24 14.52
C THR A 102 -9.83 -9.09 13.59
N LEU A 103 -8.87 -8.22 13.93
CA LEU A 103 -8.60 -7.01 13.19
C LEU A 103 -7.09 -6.73 13.04
N THR A 104 -6.30 -7.76 12.86
CA THR A 104 -4.86 -7.65 12.66
C THR A 104 -4.44 -8.27 11.33
N PRO A 105 -3.26 -7.97 10.78
CA PRO A 105 -2.76 -8.64 9.59
C PRO A 105 -2.69 -10.17 9.73
N GLU A 106 -2.43 -10.65 10.95
CA GLU A 106 -2.31 -12.07 11.26
C GLU A 106 -3.65 -12.81 11.30
N THR A 107 -4.75 -12.10 11.50
CA THR A 107 -6.09 -12.68 11.70
C THR A 107 -7.07 -12.37 10.56
N THR A 108 -6.69 -11.52 9.61
CA THR A 108 -7.53 -11.08 8.48
C THR A 108 -6.98 -11.53 7.15
N SER A 109 -7.87 -11.76 6.18
CA SER A 109 -7.53 -12.21 4.83
C SER A 109 -8.46 -11.60 3.77
N GLY A 110 -8.19 -11.88 2.49
CA GLY A 110 -9.05 -11.45 1.39
C GLY A 110 -9.33 -9.95 1.43
N ARG A 111 -10.58 -9.57 1.58
CA ARG A 111 -11.03 -8.17 1.59
C ARG A 111 -11.20 -7.55 2.98
N GLU A 112 -10.78 -8.23 4.02
CA GLU A 112 -10.87 -7.71 5.39
C GLU A 112 -9.76 -6.71 5.65
N GLY A 113 -10.11 -5.55 6.23
CA GLY A 113 -9.15 -4.54 6.69
C GLY A 113 -8.44 -4.94 7.98
N PHE A 114 -7.50 -4.12 8.43
CA PHE A 114 -6.79 -4.36 9.67
C PHE A 114 -6.24 -3.08 10.33
N VAL A 115 -5.91 -3.22 11.62
CA VAL A 115 -5.12 -2.28 12.41
C VAL A 115 -3.82 -2.97 12.79
N HIS A 116 -2.69 -2.41 12.39
CA HIS A 116 -1.37 -2.98 12.62
C HIS A 116 -0.45 -2.03 13.40
N PRO A 117 -0.31 -2.18 14.73
CA PRO A 117 0.74 -1.49 15.46
C PRO A 117 2.11 -2.04 15.06
N PHE A 118 2.95 -1.20 14.45
CA PHE A 118 4.26 -1.63 13.94
C PHE A 118 5.43 -1.01 14.71
N GLU A 119 5.19 0.08 15.46
CA GLU A 119 6.23 0.72 16.27
C GLU A 119 5.66 1.18 17.62
N VAL A 120 6.40 0.87 18.68
CA VAL A 120 6.15 1.39 20.03
C VAL A 120 7.45 1.88 20.64
N ARG A 121 7.50 3.17 20.97
CA ARG A 121 8.59 3.78 21.72
C ARG A 121 8.02 4.36 23.00
N ALA A 122 8.51 3.93 24.15
CA ALA A 122 7.89 4.32 25.41
C ALA A 122 8.89 4.46 26.56
N SER A 123 8.64 5.45 27.40
CA SER A 123 9.25 5.69 28.70
C SER A 123 8.16 5.91 29.77
N ALA A 124 8.55 6.17 30.99
CA ALA A 124 7.58 6.48 32.05
C ALA A 124 6.80 7.78 31.76
N GLY A 125 7.49 8.80 31.21
CA GLY A 125 6.90 10.13 30.98
C GLY A 125 6.27 10.30 29.60
N HIS A 126 6.66 9.48 28.60
CA HIS A 126 6.25 9.69 27.21
C HIS A 126 6.21 8.38 26.43
N ALA A 127 5.19 8.21 25.59
CA ALA A 127 5.08 7.07 24.69
C ALA A 127 4.56 7.51 23.32
N VAL A 128 5.07 6.88 22.28
CA VAL A 128 4.59 7.00 20.89
C VAL A 128 4.26 5.60 20.39
N VAL A 129 3.07 5.45 19.83
CA VAL A 129 2.64 4.24 19.14
C VAL A 129 2.29 4.61 17.71
N ARG A 130 2.88 3.92 16.73
CA ARG A 130 2.54 4.07 15.32
C ARG A 130 1.89 2.80 14.83
N MET A 131 0.83 2.97 14.06
CA MET A 131 0.10 1.86 13.46
C MET A 131 -0.38 2.21 12.06
N THR A 132 -0.41 1.24 11.17
CA THR A 132 -1.12 1.35 9.90
C THR A 132 -2.54 0.83 10.07
N VAL A 133 -3.49 1.54 9.45
CA VAL A 133 -4.89 1.13 9.34
C VAL A 133 -5.22 1.03 7.87
N ARG A 134 -5.78 -0.08 7.43
CA ARG A 134 -6.03 -0.37 6.02
C ARG A 134 -7.38 -1.02 5.82
N ASP A 135 -8.09 -0.60 4.77
CA ASP A 135 -9.29 -1.27 4.28
C ASP A 135 -9.50 -0.95 2.80
N PHE A 136 -10.27 -1.77 2.06
CA PHE A 136 -10.66 -1.49 0.68
C PHE A 136 -11.77 -0.44 0.59
N GLU A 137 -12.61 -0.35 1.62
CA GLU A 137 -13.74 0.57 1.65
C GLU A 137 -13.45 1.73 2.62
N GLU A 138 -13.63 2.95 2.15
CA GLU A 138 -13.33 4.18 2.92
C GLU A 138 -14.13 4.23 4.23
N ASP A 139 -15.43 3.90 4.18
CA ASP A 139 -16.29 3.91 5.36
C ASP A 139 -15.80 2.93 6.45
N ARG A 140 -15.25 1.77 6.04
CA ARG A 140 -14.66 0.81 6.98
C ARG A 140 -13.34 1.29 7.55
N LEU A 141 -12.51 1.89 6.70
CA LEU A 141 -11.26 2.50 7.14
C LEU A 141 -11.53 3.54 8.22
N GLU A 142 -12.51 4.43 8.01
CA GLU A 142 -12.93 5.42 8.99
C GLU A 142 -13.42 4.78 10.30
N GLN A 143 -14.19 3.70 10.21
CA GLN A 143 -14.65 2.94 11.39
C GLN A 143 -13.47 2.34 12.17
N HIS A 144 -12.45 1.82 11.49
CA HIS A 144 -11.26 1.29 12.15
C HIS A 144 -10.44 2.40 12.82
N VAL A 145 -10.26 3.54 12.16
CA VAL A 145 -9.60 4.72 12.75
C VAL A 145 -10.34 5.21 13.98
N GLU A 146 -11.68 5.28 13.92
CA GLU A 146 -12.52 5.71 15.03
C GLU A 146 -12.49 4.71 16.19
N LEU A 147 -12.41 3.41 15.89
CA LEU A 147 -12.21 2.38 16.91
C LEU A 147 -10.89 2.62 17.68
N VAL A 148 -9.78 2.86 16.96
CA VAL A 148 -8.49 3.18 17.58
C VAL A 148 -8.59 4.43 18.44
N ARG A 149 -9.23 5.49 17.93
CA ARG A 149 -9.43 6.76 18.64
C ARG A 149 -10.16 6.55 19.95
N ARG A 150 -11.36 5.95 19.90
CA ARG A 150 -12.19 5.72 21.09
C ARG A 150 -11.48 4.87 22.11
N THR A 151 -10.80 3.80 21.68
CA THR A 151 -10.02 2.94 22.57
C THR A 151 -8.91 3.71 23.30
N ALA A 152 -8.19 4.56 22.57
CA ALA A 152 -7.13 5.39 23.14
C ALA A 152 -7.70 6.44 24.12
N GLU A 153 -8.78 7.11 23.74
CA GLU A 153 -9.47 8.12 24.57
C GLU A 153 -10.03 7.50 25.87
N GLU A 154 -10.64 6.32 25.78
CA GLU A 154 -11.16 5.62 26.97
C GLU A 154 -10.04 5.23 27.93
N VAL A 155 -8.96 4.61 27.41
CA VAL A 155 -7.86 4.13 28.26
C VAL A 155 -7.05 5.27 28.86
N VAL A 156 -6.71 6.29 28.06
CA VAL A 156 -5.89 7.42 28.52
C VAL A 156 -6.72 8.39 29.35
N GLY A 157 -7.98 8.64 28.96
CA GLY A 157 -8.91 9.53 29.67
C GLY A 157 -9.28 9.05 31.07
N ALA A 158 -9.12 7.75 31.36
CA ALA A 158 -9.26 7.23 32.72
C ALA A 158 -8.20 7.78 33.71
N GLU A 159 -7.11 8.38 33.23
CA GLU A 159 -6.10 9.09 34.04
C GLU A 159 -6.08 10.59 33.66
N PRO A 160 -6.76 11.46 34.41
CA PRO A 160 -6.92 12.86 34.07
C PRO A 160 -5.63 13.69 33.93
N ARG A 161 -4.51 13.16 34.45
CA ARG A 161 -3.20 13.81 34.38
C ARG A 161 -2.40 13.39 33.16
N ALA A 162 -2.85 12.37 32.41
CA ALA A 162 -2.29 11.99 31.13
C ALA A 162 -2.81 12.90 30.01
N ARG A 163 -2.04 13.00 28.93
CA ARG A 163 -2.47 13.68 27.71
C ARG A 163 -2.35 12.71 26.54
N LEU A 164 -3.33 12.75 25.64
CA LEU A 164 -3.36 11.98 24.41
C LEU A 164 -3.26 12.92 23.22
N GLY A 165 -2.28 12.69 22.36
CA GLY A 165 -2.24 13.18 20.99
C GLY A 165 -2.68 12.08 20.04
N PHE A 166 -3.48 12.42 19.01
CA PHE A 166 -3.98 11.50 18.01
C PHE A 166 -3.86 12.14 16.63
N GLU A 167 -3.01 11.57 15.78
CA GLU A 167 -2.78 12.07 14.42
C GLU A 167 -3.10 10.98 13.41
N VAL A 168 -3.71 11.38 12.28
CA VAL A 168 -3.99 10.49 11.15
C VAL A 168 -3.36 11.09 9.91
N GLN A 169 -2.51 10.32 9.25
CA GLN A 169 -1.88 10.70 7.99
C GLN A 169 -2.27 9.70 6.91
N ARG A 170 -2.90 10.18 5.83
CA ARG A 170 -3.17 9.36 4.65
C ARG A 170 -1.85 9.00 3.97
N GLN A 171 -1.69 7.73 3.66
CA GLN A 171 -0.52 7.21 2.94
C GLN A 171 -0.81 7.10 1.44
N TYR A 172 -1.90 6.44 1.08
CA TYR A 172 -2.36 6.28 -0.30
C TYR A 172 -3.86 5.98 -0.36
N PRO A 173 -4.56 6.36 -1.44
CA PRO A 173 -5.94 5.95 -1.70
C PRO A 173 -6.00 4.59 -2.40
N ASN A 174 -7.21 4.01 -2.47
CA ASN A 174 -7.49 2.86 -3.33
C ASN A 174 -7.39 3.24 -4.80
N MET A 175 -6.54 2.54 -5.58
CA MET A 175 -6.38 2.83 -7.02
C MET A 175 -7.66 2.59 -7.81
N ARG A 176 -8.54 1.68 -7.37
CA ARG A 176 -9.84 1.40 -8.02
C ARG A 176 -10.64 2.67 -8.27
N ASP A 177 -10.66 3.61 -7.32
CA ASP A 177 -11.47 4.83 -7.39
C ASP A 177 -10.99 5.77 -8.52
N HIS A 178 -9.73 5.66 -8.91
CA HIS A 178 -9.11 6.42 -9.99
C HIS A 178 -9.10 5.66 -11.33
N LEU A 179 -9.12 4.32 -11.30
CA LEU A 179 -9.12 3.48 -12.51
C LEU A 179 -10.51 3.26 -13.10
N ARG A 180 -11.58 3.38 -12.32
CA ARG A 180 -12.96 3.12 -12.77
C ARG A 180 -13.39 3.95 -13.98
N ASP A 181 -12.84 5.16 -14.12
CA ASP A 181 -13.15 6.07 -15.23
C ASP A 181 -12.30 5.77 -16.49
N TYR A 182 -11.37 4.80 -16.40
CA TYR A 182 -10.44 4.40 -17.45
C TYR A 182 -10.47 2.89 -17.72
N PRO A 183 -11.65 2.29 -17.99
CA PRO A 183 -11.80 0.84 -18.12
C PRO A 183 -10.97 0.23 -19.25
N GLU A 184 -10.62 1.03 -20.29
CA GLU A 184 -9.76 0.60 -21.38
C GLU A 184 -8.33 0.27 -20.92
N VAL A 185 -7.83 0.90 -19.87
CA VAL A 185 -6.49 0.62 -19.33
C VAL A 185 -6.42 -0.81 -18.82
N VAL A 186 -7.42 -1.22 -18.05
CA VAL A 186 -7.52 -2.59 -17.51
C VAL A 186 -7.82 -3.59 -18.64
N SER A 187 -8.80 -3.30 -19.52
CA SER A 187 -9.19 -4.23 -20.59
C SER A 187 -8.10 -4.47 -21.63
N ARG A 188 -7.21 -3.48 -21.89
CA ARG A 188 -6.05 -3.67 -22.76
C ARG A 188 -4.99 -4.54 -22.10
N ALA A 189 -4.78 -4.43 -20.79
CA ALA A 189 -3.92 -5.33 -20.04
C ALA A 189 -4.43 -6.79 -20.07
N GLU A 190 -5.74 -7.00 -19.88
CA GLU A 190 -6.35 -8.33 -20.02
C GLU A 190 -6.15 -8.93 -21.41
N ARG A 191 -6.30 -8.12 -22.46
CA ARG A 191 -6.04 -8.58 -23.85
C ARG A 191 -4.59 -8.96 -24.06
N ALA A 192 -3.65 -8.19 -23.51
CA ALA A 192 -2.22 -8.46 -23.63
C ALA A 192 -1.84 -9.78 -22.93
N LEU A 193 -2.41 -10.03 -21.73
CA LEU A 193 -2.23 -11.30 -21.02
C LEU A 193 -2.73 -12.48 -21.85
N ARG A 194 -3.95 -12.39 -22.41
CA ARG A 194 -4.52 -13.46 -23.25
C ARG A 194 -3.74 -13.66 -24.54
N ALA A 195 -3.13 -12.62 -25.12
CA ALA A 195 -2.29 -12.74 -26.30
C ALA A 195 -1.01 -13.55 -26.03
N GLU A 196 -0.48 -13.49 -24.80
CA GLU A 196 0.63 -14.34 -24.34
C GLU A 196 0.16 -15.76 -23.93
N GLY A 197 -1.15 -16.05 -24.04
CA GLY A 197 -1.72 -17.34 -23.61
C GLY A 197 -1.95 -17.46 -22.10
N ILE A 198 -1.93 -16.32 -21.38
CA ILE A 198 -2.12 -16.24 -19.94
C ILE A 198 -3.52 -15.73 -19.64
N GLU A 199 -4.29 -16.47 -18.82
CA GLU A 199 -5.62 -16.00 -18.41
C GLU A 199 -5.46 -14.92 -17.31
N PRO A 200 -6.07 -13.74 -17.48
CA PRO A 200 -6.03 -12.69 -16.49
C PRO A 200 -6.73 -13.06 -15.18
N VAL A 201 -6.09 -12.79 -14.06
CA VAL A 201 -6.65 -12.97 -12.73
C VAL A 201 -6.60 -11.62 -12.00
N ARG A 202 -7.77 -11.00 -11.81
CA ARG A 202 -7.87 -9.73 -11.07
C ARG A 202 -7.77 -10.00 -9.57
N ILE A 203 -6.72 -9.52 -8.95
CA ILE A 203 -6.44 -9.71 -7.52
C ILE A 203 -6.24 -8.34 -6.87
N PRO A 204 -6.99 -8.01 -5.81
CA PRO A 204 -6.77 -6.79 -5.07
C PRO A 204 -5.50 -6.89 -4.20
N ILE A 205 -4.77 -5.80 -4.08
CA ILE A 205 -3.56 -5.71 -3.25
C ILE A 205 -3.95 -5.30 -1.83
N ARG A 206 -3.54 -6.10 -0.83
CA ARG A 206 -3.71 -5.76 0.60
C ARG A 206 -2.64 -4.77 1.11
N GLY A 207 -2.26 -3.84 0.26
CA GLY A 207 -1.23 -2.83 0.48
C GLY A 207 -1.42 -1.67 -0.48
N GLY A 208 -0.40 -0.82 -0.60
CA GLY A 208 -0.27 0.19 -1.64
C GLY A 208 0.79 -0.23 -2.64
N THR A 209 0.86 0.45 -3.76
CA THR A 209 1.93 0.40 -4.76
C THR A 209 2.13 1.79 -5.35
N ASP A 210 3.18 2.01 -6.11
CA ASP A 210 3.35 3.24 -6.89
C ASP A 210 2.15 3.51 -7.79
N GLY A 211 1.48 2.45 -8.29
CA GLY A 211 0.26 2.57 -9.09
C GLY A 211 -0.89 3.30 -8.37
N SER A 212 -1.01 3.12 -7.03
CA SER A 212 -2.02 3.84 -6.23
C SER A 212 -1.74 5.35 -6.21
N VAL A 213 -0.47 5.71 -5.99
CA VAL A 213 -0.03 7.11 -5.91
C VAL A 213 -0.12 7.78 -7.28
N LEU A 214 0.36 7.12 -8.35
CA LEU A 214 0.30 7.62 -9.71
C LEU A 214 -1.14 7.81 -10.19
N SER A 215 -2.02 6.85 -9.92
CA SER A 215 -3.45 6.93 -10.28
C SER A 215 -4.13 8.11 -9.58
N ALA A 216 -3.86 8.32 -8.30
CA ALA A 216 -4.38 9.47 -7.55
C ALA A 216 -3.87 10.81 -8.08
N ARG A 217 -2.70 10.84 -8.72
CA ARG A 217 -2.10 12.02 -9.34
C ARG A 217 -2.50 12.21 -10.82
N GLY A 218 -3.47 11.44 -11.29
CA GLY A 218 -4.05 11.58 -12.63
C GLY A 218 -3.38 10.76 -13.73
N LEU A 219 -2.52 9.81 -13.38
CA LEU A 219 -1.95 8.83 -14.30
C LEU A 219 -2.51 7.43 -13.99
N PRO A 220 -3.58 6.98 -14.66
CA PRO A 220 -4.19 5.67 -14.41
C PRO A 220 -3.15 4.56 -14.55
N THR A 221 -2.86 3.84 -13.46
CA THR A 221 -1.73 2.91 -13.40
C THR A 221 -2.10 1.63 -12.65
N PRO A 222 -2.67 0.61 -13.31
CA PRO A 222 -2.80 -0.71 -12.73
C PRO A 222 -1.45 -1.42 -12.68
N ASN A 223 -1.37 -2.50 -11.88
CA ASN A 223 -0.16 -3.26 -11.69
C ASN A 223 -0.25 -4.64 -12.39
N LEU A 224 0.85 -5.08 -12.98
CA LEU A 224 1.01 -6.36 -13.66
C LEU A 224 2.04 -7.23 -12.93
N PHE A 225 1.95 -8.54 -13.14
CA PHE A 225 2.90 -9.50 -12.60
C PHE A 225 4.33 -9.30 -13.14
N THR A 226 5.32 -9.76 -12.36
CA THR A 226 6.74 -9.75 -12.73
C THR A 226 7.37 -11.12 -12.70
N GLY A 227 6.81 -12.06 -11.95
CA GLY A 227 7.40 -13.35 -11.62
C GLY A 227 8.28 -13.33 -10.36
N GLY A 228 8.14 -12.29 -9.52
CA GLY A 228 8.73 -12.21 -8.18
C GLY A 228 7.89 -12.97 -7.16
N HIS A 229 8.52 -13.52 -6.14
CA HIS A 229 7.88 -14.32 -5.11
C HIS A 229 8.52 -14.10 -3.75
N GLU A 230 7.77 -14.32 -2.67
CA GLU A 230 8.19 -14.18 -1.28
C GLU A 230 8.76 -12.78 -0.96
N TYR A 231 8.17 -11.74 -1.53
CA TYR A 231 8.57 -10.35 -1.33
C TYR A 231 8.77 -10.00 0.15
N HIS A 232 9.72 -9.10 0.42
CA HIS A 232 10.11 -8.65 1.76
C HIS A 232 10.66 -9.76 2.67
N SER A 233 11.03 -10.90 2.11
CA SER A 233 11.63 -12.01 2.87
C SER A 233 13.07 -12.24 2.46
N VAL A 234 13.83 -12.88 3.35
CA VAL A 234 15.21 -13.34 3.03
C VAL A 234 15.22 -14.49 2.01
N ARG A 235 14.06 -14.98 1.61
CA ARG A 235 13.87 -16.03 0.61
C ARG A 235 13.27 -15.52 -0.68
N GLU A 236 13.25 -14.22 -0.89
CA GLU A 236 12.76 -13.61 -2.12
C GLU A 236 13.48 -14.15 -3.35
N TRP A 237 12.72 -14.45 -4.38
CA TRP A 237 13.25 -15.01 -5.63
C TRP A 237 12.38 -14.60 -6.83
N ALA A 238 12.90 -14.69 -8.04
CA ALA A 238 12.18 -14.44 -9.27
C ALA A 238 12.34 -15.59 -10.26
N SER A 239 11.26 -15.94 -10.98
CA SER A 239 11.26 -16.92 -12.06
C SER A 239 11.71 -16.26 -13.36
N LEU A 240 12.76 -16.78 -13.99
CA LEU A 240 13.22 -16.30 -15.30
C LEU A 240 12.14 -16.46 -16.38
N GLN A 241 11.38 -17.54 -16.34
CA GLN A 241 10.31 -17.85 -17.29
C GLN A 241 9.17 -16.82 -17.13
N ASP A 242 8.76 -16.53 -15.90
CA ASP A 242 7.69 -15.59 -15.62
C ASP A 242 8.12 -14.15 -15.94
N MET A 243 9.39 -13.79 -15.69
CA MET A 243 9.96 -12.52 -16.12
C MET A 243 9.94 -12.37 -17.65
N ALA A 244 10.22 -13.46 -18.38
CA ALA A 244 10.17 -13.46 -19.84
C ALA A 244 8.72 -13.28 -20.34
N SER A 245 7.76 -13.98 -19.75
CA SER A 245 6.33 -13.81 -20.06
C SER A 245 5.84 -12.41 -19.71
N ALA A 246 6.25 -11.84 -18.57
CA ALA A 246 5.93 -10.45 -18.23
C ALA A 246 6.46 -9.46 -19.29
N ALA A 247 7.69 -9.69 -19.79
CA ALA A 247 8.24 -8.87 -20.87
C ALA A 247 7.45 -9.03 -22.18
N ALA A 248 6.99 -10.25 -22.53
CA ALA A 248 6.15 -10.49 -23.69
C ALA A 248 4.78 -9.81 -23.55
N VAL A 249 4.16 -9.87 -22.38
CA VAL A 249 2.90 -9.16 -22.07
C VAL A 249 3.06 -7.64 -22.31
N VAL A 250 4.20 -7.04 -21.94
CA VAL A 250 4.46 -5.62 -22.23
C VAL A 250 4.52 -5.33 -23.73
N VAL A 251 5.06 -6.24 -24.55
CA VAL A 251 5.04 -6.11 -26.01
C VAL A 251 3.60 -6.15 -26.53
N HIS A 252 2.81 -7.16 -26.15
CA HIS A 252 1.40 -7.27 -26.51
C HIS A 252 0.55 -6.08 -26.03
N LEU A 253 0.91 -5.53 -24.87
CA LEU A 253 0.26 -4.33 -24.34
C LEU A 253 0.53 -3.11 -25.24
N ALA A 254 1.76 -2.94 -25.73
CA ALA A 254 2.10 -1.89 -26.68
C ALA A 254 1.31 -2.04 -27.99
N GLU A 255 1.18 -3.26 -28.53
CA GLU A 255 0.35 -3.57 -29.70
C GLU A 255 -1.14 -3.29 -29.42
N ALA A 256 -1.66 -3.67 -28.24
CA ALA A 256 -3.03 -3.41 -27.85
C ALA A 256 -3.36 -1.90 -27.76
N TRP A 257 -2.40 -1.07 -27.43
CA TRP A 257 -2.54 0.39 -27.40
C TRP A 257 -2.36 1.05 -28.77
N ALA A 258 -1.70 0.40 -29.72
CA ALA A 258 -1.59 0.85 -31.12
C ALA A 258 -2.87 0.57 -31.92
N ALA A 259 -3.63 -0.47 -31.54
CA ALA A 259 -4.91 -0.80 -32.17
C ALA A 259 -5.97 0.27 -31.82
N ARG A 260 -6.65 0.79 -32.86
CA ARG A 260 -7.74 1.76 -32.73
C ARG A 260 -9.03 1.12 -32.20
#